data_aec7d9a5cae6a6d92a16ca116781a374
#
_entry.id   aec7d9a5cae6a6d92a16ca116781a374
#
_cell.length_a   1.000
_cell.length_b   1.000
_cell.length_c   1.000
_cell.angle_alpha   90.00
_cell.angle_beta   90.00
_cell.angle_gamma   90.00
#
_symmetry.space_group_name_H-M   'P 1'
#
loop_
_entity.id
_entity.type
_entity.pdbx_description
1 polymer ?
#
loop_
_entity_poly.entity_id
_entity_poly.type
_entity_poly.pdbx_seq_one_letter_code
_entity_poly.pdbx_strand_id
1 'polypeptide(L)'
;PRRLHAPSVIRHPDAQTVITIRDMNAPIRVAVTGAAGQIGYSLLFRIASGAMFGPNQPVILHLIEIEPALPALNGVVMELDDCAFPLLKGVVPTADLNEGFKGVNWALLVGSVPRKQGMERKDLLGINGKIFVGQGKAIQASAAPDVRILVVGNPCNTNCLIAMNNARAIPADRWLAMTRLDENRAKTQLAKKASVDVTAVTNLAVWGNHSSTMYPDFYNARIHGKPVTDVIGHHEWLHGEFISTVQQRGAAIIKARGASSAASAANAV
;
A
#
# COMPACT_ATOMS: atom_id res chain seq x y z
N PRO A 1 1.52 1.28 72.97
CA PRO A 1 2.01 1.39 71.60
C PRO A 1 0.91 0.92 70.64
N ARG A 2 0.35 1.88 69.93
CA ARG A 2 -0.68 1.65 68.91
C ARG A 2 0.01 1.18 67.63
N ARG A 3 -0.36 -0.01 67.16
CA ARG A 3 -0.02 -0.49 65.83
C ARG A 3 -0.83 0.28 64.77
N LEU A 4 -0.16 0.96 63.88
CA LEU A 4 -0.70 1.59 62.69
C LEU A 4 -1.09 0.48 61.68
N HIS A 5 -2.38 0.40 61.34
CA HIS A 5 -2.82 -0.46 60.28
C HIS A 5 -2.40 0.15 58.93
N ALA A 6 -1.74 -0.65 58.09
CA ALA A 6 -1.48 -0.29 56.71
C ALA A 6 -2.80 -0.27 55.92
N PRO A 7 -3.00 0.65 54.95
CA PRO A 7 -4.20 0.70 54.15
C PRO A 7 -4.31 -0.53 53.26
N SER A 8 -5.47 -1.16 53.30
CA SER A 8 -5.83 -2.27 52.40
C SER A 8 -5.93 -1.77 50.96
N VAL A 9 -5.06 -2.28 50.11
CA VAL A 9 -5.15 -2.05 48.66
C VAL A 9 -6.27 -2.93 48.13
N ILE A 10 -7.38 -2.30 47.71
CA ILE A 10 -8.45 -2.95 46.95
C ILE A 10 -7.88 -3.20 45.54
N ARG A 11 -7.61 -4.46 45.22
CA ARG A 11 -7.26 -4.86 43.83
C ARG A 11 -8.53 -4.98 43.05
N HIS A 12 -8.75 -4.10 42.08
CA HIS A 12 -9.74 -4.31 41.02
C HIS A 12 -9.31 -5.47 40.10
N PRO A 13 -10.25 -6.36 39.67
CA PRO A 13 -9.93 -7.51 38.82
C PRO A 13 -9.55 -7.16 37.37
N ASP A 14 -9.67 -5.92 36.92
CA ASP A 14 -9.30 -5.48 35.58
C ASP A 14 -7.92 -4.80 35.61
N ALA A 15 -6.89 -5.59 35.86
CA ALA A 15 -5.53 -5.14 35.58
C ALA A 15 -5.34 -5.03 34.07
N GLN A 16 -5.65 -3.85 33.52
CA GLN A 16 -5.11 -3.47 32.21
C GLN A 16 -3.61 -3.71 32.25
N THR A 17 -3.11 -4.55 31.38
CA THR A 17 -1.68 -4.78 31.20
C THR A 17 -1.04 -3.43 30.92
N VAL A 18 -0.38 -2.84 31.90
CA VAL A 18 0.42 -1.61 31.72
C VAL A 18 1.60 -2.02 30.84
N ILE A 19 1.47 -1.79 29.55
CA ILE A 19 2.59 -1.94 28.60
C ILE A 19 3.62 -0.89 29.03
N THR A 20 4.68 -1.34 29.65
CA THR A 20 5.80 -0.48 30.03
C THR A 20 6.44 0.05 28.75
N ILE A 21 6.80 1.34 28.69
CA ILE A 21 7.44 2.01 27.54
C ILE A 21 8.68 1.26 27.01
N ARG A 22 9.20 0.30 27.75
CA ARG A 22 10.35 -0.56 27.37
C ARG A 22 10.05 -1.60 26.28
N ASP A 23 8.79 -1.90 25.99
CA ASP A 23 8.39 -2.96 25.05
C ASP A 23 7.93 -2.41 23.68
N MET A 24 7.98 -1.09 23.46
CA MET A 24 7.62 -0.52 22.16
C MET A 24 8.83 -0.56 21.21
N ASN A 25 8.65 -1.24 20.08
CA ASN A 25 9.61 -1.19 18.97
C ASN A 25 9.86 0.26 18.53
N ALA A 26 11.06 0.56 18.03
CA ALA A 26 11.34 1.86 17.44
C ALA A 26 10.35 2.14 16.29
N PRO A 27 9.84 3.39 16.16
CA PRO A 27 8.88 3.70 15.09
C PRO A 27 9.47 3.46 13.70
N ILE A 28 8.70 2.77 12.85
CA ILE A 28 9.00 2.65 11.41
C ILE A 28 8.58 3.95 10.71
N ARG A 29 9.48 4.53 9.92
CA ARG A 29 9.19 5.73 9.12
C ARG A 29 8.68 5.31 7.74
N VAL A 30 7.49 5.79 7.39
CA VAL A 30 6.81 5.45 6.14
C VAL A 30 6.52 6.72 5.35
N ALA A 31 7.13 6.86 4.18
CA ALA A 31 6.80 7.93 3.25
C ALA A 31 5.69 7.50 2.30
N VAL A 32 4.72 8.40 2.08
CA VAL A 32 3.64 8.23 1.10
C VAL A 32 3.60 9.44 0.19
N THR A 33 3.86 9.25 -1.11
CA THR A 33 3.68 10.33 -2.11
C THR A 33 2.25 10.37 -2.62
N GLY A 34 1.73 11.55 -2.96
CA GLY A 34 0.33 11.71 -3.31
C GLY A 34 -0.59 11.45 -2.10
N ALA A 35 -0.15 11.88 -0.93
CA ALA A 35 -0.75 11.55 0.35
C ALA A 35 -2.17 12.13 0.52
N ALA A 36 -2.47 13.29 -0.08
CA ALA A 36 -3.80 13.88 -0.12
C ALA A 36 -4.72 13.31 -1.22
N GLY A 37 -4.19 12.45 -2.12
CA GLY A 37 -4.97 11.79 -3.15
C GLY A 37 -5.86 10.67 -2.59
N GLN A 38 -6.83 10.18 -3.38
CA GLN A 38 -7.81 9.18 -2.91
C GLN A 38 -7.18 7.88 -2.39
N ILE A 39 -6.14 7.39 -3.05
CA ILE A 39 -5.42 6.18 -2.59
C ILE A 39 -4.61 6.52 -1.35
N GLY A 40 -3.86 7.63 -1.34
CA GLY A 40 -3.10 8.10 -0.19
C GLY A 40 -3.98 8.23 1.05
N TYR A 41 -5.05 9.00 0.95
CA TYR A 41 -6.05 9.15 2.02
C TYR A 41 -6.56 7.80 2.55
N SER A 42 -6.99 6.89 1.67
CA SER A 42 -7.48 5.57 2.09
C SER A 42 -6.39 4.69 2.74
N LEU A 43 -5.12 4.94 2.44
CA LEU A 43 -3.98 4.15 2.90
C LEU A 43 -3.47 4.60 4.26
N LEU A 44 -3.37 5.92 4.48
CA LEU A 44 -2.74 6.50 5.67
C LEU A 44 -3.37 6.02 6.97
N PHE A 45 -4.71 6.03 7.07
CA PHE A 45 -5.46 5.59 8.25
C PHE A 45 -5.27 4.09 8.51
N ARG A 46 -5.09 3.29 7.47
CA ARG A 46 -4.80 1.85 7.60
C ARG A 46 -3.38 1.61 8.13
N ILE A 47 -2.40 2.40 7.69
CA ILE A 47 -1.04 2.31 8.22
C ILE A 47 -1.03 2.74 9.68
N ALA A 48 -1.65 3.88 9.99
CA ALA A 48 -1.70 4.44 11.34
C ALA A 48 -2.43 3.54 12.34
N SER A 49 -3.45 2.79 11.89
CA SER A 49 -4.18 1.81 12.72
C SER A 49 -3.44 0.49 12.95
N GLY A 50 -2.27 0.28 12.31
CA GLY A 50 -1.49 -0.94 12.45
C GLY A 50 -1.77 -2.03 11.41
N ALA A 51 -2.63 -1.77 10.42
CA ALA A 51 -2.98 -2.79 9.40
C ALA A 51 -1.79 -3.22 8.53
N MET A 52 -0.73 -2.39 8.40
CA MET A 52 0.44 -2.71 7.59
C MET A 52 1.52 -3.47 8.35
N PHE A 53 1.80 -3.09 9.60
CA PHE A 53 2.93 -3.60 10.37
C PHE A 53 2.53 -4.37 11.64
N GLY A 54 1.24 -4.53 11.87
CA GLY A 54 0.70 -5.19 13.05
C GLY A 54 0.34 -4.22 14.20
N PRO A 55 -0.39 -4.73 15.20
CA PRO A 55 -1.03 -3.92 16.23
C PRO A 55 -0.07 -3.32 17.27
N ASN A 56 1.21 -3.72 17.25
CA ASN A 56 2.20 -3.30 18.24
C ASN A 56 3.36 -2.49 17.65
N GLN A 57 3.32 -2.16 16.33
CA GLN A 57 4.40 -1.46 15.67
C GLN A 57 4.07 0.03 15.50
N PRO A 58 4.76 0.93 16.25
CA PRO A 58 4.61 2.37 16.05
C PRO A 58 5.12 2.82 14.69
N VAL A 59 4.50 3.89 14.16
CA VAL A 59 4.87 4.46 12.85
C VAL A 59 5.00 5.98 12.94
N ILE A 60 5.85 6.55 12.07
CA ILE A 60 5.91 7.96 11.73
C ILE A 60 5.60 8.07 10.25
N LEU A 61 4.62 8.89 9.89
CA LEU A 61 4.20 9.10 8.52
C LEU A 61 4.87 10.34 7.92
N HIS A 62 5.55 10.18 6.80
CA HIS A 62 6.06 11.26 5.98
C HIS A 62 5.10 11.43 4.78
N LEU A 63 4.37 12.53 4.74
CA LEU A 63 3.32 12.79 3.77
C LEU A 63 3.83 13.75 2.72
N ILE A 64 4.05 13.24 1.51
CA ILE A 64 4.68 14.01 0.43
C ILE A 64 3.63 14.38 -0.60
N GLU A 65 3.52 15.68 -0.88
CA GLU A 65 2.63 16.23 -1.89
C GLU A 65 3.31 17.32 -2.73
N ILE A 66 2.66 17.71 -3.81
CA ILE A 66 3.06 18.89 -4.56
C ILE A 66 2.57 20.16 -3.84
N GLU A 67 3.29 21.28 -4.00
CA GLU A 67 2.95 22.56 -3.36
C GLU A 67 1.45 22.95 -3.45
N PRO A 68 0.78 22.86 -4.61
CA PRO A 68 -0.64 23.22 -4.71
C PRO A 68 -1.57 22.31 -3.90
N ALA A 69 -1.14 21.11 -3.49
CA ALA A 69 -1.95 20.17 -2.71
C ALA A 69 -1.68 20.23 -1.19
N LEU A 70 -0.73 21.06 -0.74
CA LEU A 70 -0.43 21.20 0.70
C LEU A 70 -1.65 21.62 1.54
N PRO A 71 -2.55 22.52 1.08
CA PRO A 71 -3.76 22.84 1.86
C PRO A 71 -4.65 21.61 2.09
N ALA A 72 -4.82 20.76 1.07
CA ALA A 72 -5.57 19.50 1.20
C ALA A 72 -4.84 18.51 2.11
N LEU A 73 -3.51 18.45 2.03
CA LEU A 73 -2.69 17.60 2.90
C LEU A 73 -2.83 18.02 4.37
N ASN A 74 -2.89 19.31 4.67
CA ASN A 74 -3.11 19.78 6.03
C ASN A 74 -4.46 19.29 6.60
N GLY A 75 -5.51 19.24 5.78
CA GLY A 75 -6.79 18.64 6.15
C GLY A 75 -6.65 17.15 6.52
N VAL A 76 -5.87 16.40 5.74
CA VAL A 76 -5.60 14.97 6.04
C VAL A 76 -4.83 14.79 7.35
N VAL A 77 -3.88 15.70 7.66
CA VAL A 77 -3.15 15.69 8.94
C VAL A 77 -4.12 15.92 10.10
N MET A 78 -5.03 16.89 10.00
CA MET A 78 -6.04 17.14 11.03
C MET A 78 -6.92 15.91 11.29
N GLU A 79 -7.35 15.21 10.24
CA GLU A 79 -8.12 13.97 10.40
C GLU A 79 -7.31 12.82 11.04
N LEU A 80 -6.03 12.72 10.73
CA LEU A 80 -5.14 11.74 11.39
C LEU A 80 -5.00 12.04 12.89
N ASP A 81 -4.92 13.33 13.27
CA ASP A 81 -4.90 13.76 14.66
C ASP A 81 -6.23 13.46 15.36
N ASP A 82 -7.36 13.75 14.72
CA ASP A 82 -8.71 13.47 15.23
C ASP A 82 -8.95 11.96 15.45
N CYS A 83 -8.32 11.09 14.67
CA CYS A 83 -8.38 9.64 14.87
C CYS A 83 -7.65 9.14 16.11
N ALA A 84 -6.72 9.92 16.68
CA ALA A 84 -5.98 9.60 17.89
C ALA A 84 -5.34 8.19 17.90
N PHE A 85 -4.79 7.75 16.77
CA PHE A 85 -4.20 6.42 16.65
C PHE A 85 -3.02 6.21 17.61
N PRO A 86 -3.06 5.22 18.50
CA PRO A 86 -2.01 5.02 19.51
C PRO A 86 -0.64 4.64 18.89
N LEU A 87 -0.64 4.10 17.67
CA LEU A 87 0.58 3.71 16.96
C LEU A 87 1.21 4.85 16.16
N LEU A 88 0.46 5.93 15.85
CA LEU A 88 0.97 7.08 15.13
C LEU A 88 1.78 7.97 16.07
N LYS A 89 3.10 8.05 15.87
CA LYS A 89 4.03 8.80 16.72
C LYS A 89 4.48 10.13 16.13
N GLY A 90 4.10 10.42 14.91
CA GLY A 90 4.37 11.69 14.27
C GLY A 90 3.95 11.70 12.81
N VAL A 91 3.75 12.92 12.30
CA VAL A 91 3.41 13.19 10.90
C VAL A 91 4.32 14.30 10.40
N VAL A 92 4.91 14.12 9.22
CA VAL A 92 5.80 15.09 8.55
C VAL A 92 5.19 15.41 7.19
N PRO A 93 4.32 16.43 7.08
CA PRO A 93 3.79 16.88 5.79
C PRO A 93 4.80 17.79 5.09
N THR A 94 5.09 17.55 3.81
CA THR A 94 6.08 18.35 3.07
C THR A 94 5.89 18.26 1.56
N ALA A 95 6.37 19.27 0.82
CA ALA A 95 6.57 19.21 -0.62
C ALA A 95 8.03 18.93 -1.01
N ASP A 96 8.97 19.01 -0.08
CA ASP A 96 10.37 18.70 -0.30
C ASP A 96 10.63 17.19 -0.26
N LEU A 97 11.17 16.65 -1.35
CA LEU A 97 11.42 15.22 -1.45
C LEU A 97 12.52 14.73 -0.50
N ASN A 98 13.56 15.53 -0.25
CA ASN A 98 14.65 15.11 0.64
C ASN A 98 14.21 15.08 2.10
N GLU A 99 13.39 16.06 2.51
CA GLU A 99 12.75 16.05 3.82
C GLU A 99 11.78 14.88 3.95
N GLY A 100 10.93 14.69 2.94
CA GLY A 100 9.92 13.64 2.92
C GLY A 100 10.50 12.23 2.96
N PHE A 101 11.66 12.00 2.34
CA PHE A 101 12.32 10.68 2.39
C PHE A 101 13.39 10.55 3.48
N LYS A 102 13.60 11.56 4.33
CA LYS A 102 14.64 11.54 5.35
C LYS A 102 14.46 10.41 6.36
N GLY A 103 15.37 9.44 6.33
CA GLY A 103 15.42 8.32 7.26
C GLY A 103 14.23 7.35 7.17
N VAL A 104 13.49 7.33 6.05
CA VAL A 104 12.34 6.41 5.90
C VAL A 104 12.78 4.99 5.61
N ASN A 105 12.11 4.02 6.25
CA ASN A 105 12.29 2.59 6.05
C ASN A 105 11.40 2.03 4.93
N TRP A 106 10.27 2.69 4.66
CA TRP A 106 9.35 2.33 3.58
C TRP A 106 8.94 3.56 2.78
N ALA A 107 9.13 3.51 1.47
CA ALA A 107 8.68 4.53 0.53
C ALA A 107 7.56 3.98 -0.35
N LEU A 108 6.34 4.48 -0.16
CA LEU A 108 5.16 4.12 -0.93
C LEU A 108 4.89 5.21 -1.97
N LEU A 109 5.31 4.95 -3.21
CA LEU A 109 5.24 5.91 -4.30
C LEU A 109 3.87 5.81 -5.00
N VAL A 110 2.87 6.45 -4.41
CA VAL A 110 1.47 6.40 -4.85
C VAL A 110 1.14 7.51 -5.83
N GLY A 111 1.71 8.71 -5.62
CA GLY A 111 1.45 9.88 -6.45
C GLY A 111 1.94 9.72 -7.89
N SER A 112 1.05 9.98 -8.83
CA SER A 112 1.37 10.06 -10.26
C SER A 112 0.33 10.91 -10.97
N VAL A 113 0.71 11.51 -12.11
CA VAL A 113 -0.24 12.24 -12.94
C VAL A 113 -1.16 11.23 -13.64
N PRO A 114 -2.49 11.32 -13.47
CA PRO A 114 -3.43 10.44 -14.15
C PRO A 114 -3.51 10.79 -15.64
N ARG A 115 -3.77 9.77 -16.48
CA ARG A 115 -4.00 9.99 -17.91
C ARG A 115 -5.29 10.79 -18.11
N LYS A 116 -5.17 11.94 -18.77
CA LYS A 116 -6.32 12.76 -19.17
C LYS A 116 -6.81 12.34 -20.57
N GLN A 117 -8.06 12.67 -20.87
CA GLN A 117 -8.60 12.47 -22.20
C GLN A 117 -7.77 13.26 -23.24
N GLY A 118 -7.40 12.62 -24.34
CA GLY A 118 -6.55 13.22 -25.38
C GLY A 118 -5.04 13.16 -25.12
N MET A 119 -4.59 12.74 -23.94
CA MET A 119 -3.16 12.60 -23.64
C MET A 119 -2.61 11.29 -24.24
N GLU A 120 -1.51 11.37 -25.00
CA GLU A 120 -0.81 10.20 -25.50
C GLU A 120 -0.01 9.49 -24.39
N ARG A 121 0.24 8.19 -24.56
CA ARG A 121 1.01 7.40 -23.59
C ARG A 121 2.44 7.93 -23.40
N LYS A 122 3.07 8.40 -24.50
CA LYS A 122 4.43 8.95 -24.47
C LYS A 122 4.51 10.22 -23.61
N ASP A 123 3.48 11.09 -23.67
CA ASP A 123 3.45 12.34 -22.92
C ASP A 123 3.29 12.06 -21.41
N LEU A 124 2.38 11.13 -21.08
CA LEU A 124 2.19 10.67 -19.70
C LEU A 124 3.48 10.05 -19.13
N LEU A 125 4.16 9.23 -19.94
CA LEU A 125 5.43 8.61 -19.55
C LEU A 125 6.52 9.67 -19.35
N GLY A 126 6.58 10.69 -20.19
CA GLY A 126 7.53 11.81 -20.06
C GLY A 126 7.31 12.61 -18.77
N ILE A 127 6.05 12.89 -18.42
CA ILE A 127 5.70 13.63 -17.19
C ILE A 127 5.99 12.78 -15.94
N ASN A 128 5.43 11.58 -15.88
CA ASN A 128 5.64 10.68 -14.74
C ASN A 128 7.11 10.27 -14.61
N GLY A 129 7.80 10.02 -15.73
CA GLY A 129 9.22 9.69 -15.71
C GLY A 129 10.06 10.72 -14.96
N LYS A 130 9.83 12.03 -15.16
CA LYS A 130 10.53 13.09 -14.43
C LYS A 130 10.25 13.04 -12.93
N ILE A 131 9.01 12.78 -12.53
CA ILE A 131 8.61 12.64 -11.13
C ILE A 131 9.40 11.50 -10.48
N PHE A 132 9.39 10.32 -11.09
CA PHE A 132 10.05 9.14 -10.53
C PHE A 132 11.58 9.19 -10.60
N VAL A 133 12.17 9.93 -11.54
CA VAL A 133 13.60 10.28 -11.52
C VAL A 133 13.95 11.09 -10.26
N GLY A 134 13.18 12.13 -9.96
CA GLY A 134 13.37 12.97 -8.78
C GLY A 134 13.21 12.19 -7.48
N GLN A 135 12.15 11.38 -7.38
CA GLN A 135 11.89 10.54 -6.21
C GLN A 135 13.00 9.49 -6.01
N GLY A 136 13.45 8.80 -7.06
CA GLY A 136 14.55 7.84 -6.96
C GLY A 136 15.83 8.47 -6.40
N LYS A 137 16.23 9.63 -6.93
CA LYS A 137 17.41 10.37 -6.45
C LYS A 137 17.28 10.79 -4.99
N ALA A 138 16.12 11.33 -4.59
CA ALA A 138 15.87 11.77 -3.23
C ALA A 138 15.85 10.61 -2.23
N ILE A 139 15.25 9.46 -2.59
CA ILE A 139 15.27 8.24 -1.77
C ILE A 139 16.71 7.77 -1.54
N GLN A 140 17.52 7.69 -2.61
CA GLN A 140 18.94 7.29 -2.47
C GLN A 140 19.73 8.24 -1.57
N ALA A 141 19.44 9.54 -1.63
CA ALA A 141 20.17 10.54 -0.88
C ALA A 141 19.78 10.61 0.61
N SER A 142 18.50 10.31 0.93
CA SER A 142 17.92 10.70 2.22
C SER A 142 17.31 9.56 3.04
N ALA A 143 16.94 8.44 2.41
CA ALA A 143 16.26 7.34 3.09
C ALA A 143 17.20 6.53 4.00
N ALA A 144 16.61 5.72 4.87
CA ALA A 144 17.36 4.79 5.71
C ALA A 144 18.07 3.71 4.86
N PRO A 145 19.21 3.17 5.32
CA PRO A 145 19.96 2.16 4.57
C PRO A 145 19.18 0.87 4.28
N ASP A 146 18.13 0.58 5.05
CA ASP A 146 17.26 -0.58 4.91
C ASP A 146 15.98 -0.31 4.12
N VAL A 147 15.85 0.85 3.50
CA VAL A 147 14.63 1.29 2.80
C VAL A 147 14.12 0.24 1.81
N ARG A 148 12.80 0.04 1.79
CA ARG A 148 12.06 -0.73 0.80
C ARG A 148 11.09 0.19 0.07
N ILE A 149 10.97 0.01 -1.23
CA ILE A 149 10.21 0.90 -2.09
C ILE A 149 9.09 0.12 -2.79
N LEU A 150 7.85 0.58 -2.66
CA LEU A 150 6.71 0.06 -3.42
C LEU A 150 6.14 1.15 -4.31
N VAL A 151 6.22 0.92 -5.61
CA VAL A 151 5.66 1.84 -6.62
C VAL A 151 4.25 1.43 -6.97
N VAL A 152 3.32 2.35 -6.77
CA VAL A 152 1.87 2.19 -7.00
C VAL A 152 1.39 3.06 -8.16
N GLY A 153 1.96 4.26 -8.29
CA GLY A 153 1.64 5.24 -9.32
C GLY A 153 1.85 4.69 -10.74
N ASN A 154 0.82 4.76 -11.58
CA ASN A 154 0.84 4.15 -12.91
C ASN A 154 1.56 5.01 -13.97
N PRO A 155 2.25 4.34 -14.92
CA PRO A 155 2.44 2.89 -15.11
C PRO A 155 3.47 2.33 -14.12
N CYS A 156 3.03 1.59 -13.09
CA CYS A 156 3.84 1.27 -11.91
C CYS A 156 5.12 0.49 -12.24
N ASN A 157 5.09 -0.48 -13.14
CA ASN A 157 6.27 -1.25 -13.52
C ASN A 157 7.34 -0.36 -14.16
N THR A 158 6.94 0.50 -15.11
CA THR A 158 7.86 1.44 -15.78
C THR A 158 8.39 2.49 -14.83
N ASN A 159 7.52 3.07 -13.99
CA ASN A 159 7.90 4.06 -13.00
C ASN A 159 8.87 3.48 -11.96
N CYS A 160 8.66 2.24 -11.53
CA CYS A 160 9.57 1.51 -10.66
C CYS A 160 10.96 1.35 -11.32
N LEU A 161 11.00 0.92 -12.57
CA LEU A 161 12.26 0.77 -13.30
C LEU A 161 13.00 2.10 -13.45
N ILE A 162 12.27 3.20 -13.74
CA ILE A 162 12.85 4.55 -13.83
C ILE A 162 13.45 4.98 -12.49
N ALA A 163 12.69 4.88 -11.39
CA ALA A 163 13.16 5.27 -10.07
C ALA A 163 14.37 4.44 -9.63
N MET A 164 14.32 3.12 -9.80
CA MET A 164 15.41 2.19 -9.47
C MET A 164 16.70 2.53 -10.24
N ASN A 165 16.61 2.83 -11.53
CA ASN A 165 17.77 3.20 -12.33
C ASN A 165 18.37 4.58 -11.97
N ASN A 166 17.65 5.41 -11.25
CA ASN A 166 18.11 6.69 -10.70
C ASN A 166 18.52 6.61 -9.22
N ALA A 167 18.50 5.40 -8.64
CA ALA A 167 18.88 5.13 -7.26
C ALA A 167 19.70 3.82 -7.15
N ARG A 168 20.74 3.72 -7.94
CA ARG A 168 21.54 2.49 -8.16
C ARG A 168 22.28 1.98 -6.90
N ALA A 169 22.45 2.81 -5.89
CA ALA A 169 23.05 2.38 -4.63
C ALA A 169 22.06 1.54 -3.76
N ILE A 170 20.77 1.56 -4.08
CA ILE A 170 19.78 0.74 -3.40
C ILE A 170 19.64 -0.61 -4.12
N PRO A 171 19.79 -1.75 -3.43
CA PRO A 171 19.65 -3.09 -4.02
C PRO A 171 18.33 -3.28 -4.79
N ALA A 172 18.38 -3.97 -5.92
CA ALA A 172 17.23 -4.15 -6.81
C ALA A 172 16.08 -4.92 -6.17
N ASP A 173 16.35 -5.84 -5.26
CA ASP A 173 15.38 -6.64 -4.51
C ASP A 173 14.55 -5.83 -3.49
N ARG A 174 14.90 -4.57 -3.26
CA ARG A 174 14.14 -3.64 -2.43
C ARG A 174 13.12 -2.81 -3.21
N TRP A 175 13.08 -2.95 -4.53
CA TRP A 175 12.17 -2.23 -5.42
C TRP A 175 11.04 -3.14 -5.87
N LEU A 176 9.81 -2.72 -5.62
CA LEU A 176 8.60 -3.46 -5.91
C LEU A 176 7.63 -2.58 -6.72
N ALA A 177 6.97 -3.19 -7.73
CA ALA A 177 5.85 -2.58 -8.43
C ALA A 177 4.56 -3.30 -8.02
N MET A 178 3.52 -2.55 -7.67
CA MET A 178 2.31 -3.09 -7.07
C MET A 178 1.40 -3.77 -8.09
N THR A 179 1.36 -5.10 -8.10
CA THR A 179 0.40 -5.94 -8.84
C THR A 179 -0.53 -6.72 -7.90
N ARG A 180 -0.40 -6.53 -6.59
CA ARG A 180 -1.19 -7.22 -5.57
C ARG A 180 -2.71 -7.00 -5.72
N LEU A 181 -3.13 -5.83 -6.21
CA LEU A 181 -4.54 -5.57 -6.48
C LEU A 181 -5.09 -6.51 -7.54
N ASP A 182 -4.32 -6.80 -8.58
CA ASP A 182 -4.72 -7.72 -9.64
C ASP A 182 -4.78 -9.16 -9.13
N GLU A 183 -3.86 -9.56 -8.28
CA GLU A 183 -3.89 -10.84 -7.57
C GLU A 183 -5.15 -10.97 -6.69
N ASN A 184 -5.48 -9.95 -5.90
CA ASN A 184 -6.69 -9.95 -5.07
C ASN A 184 -7.96 -10.05 -5.91
N ARG A 185 -8.01 -9.39 -7.06
CA ARG A 185 -9.11 -9.51 -8.03
C ARG A 185 -9.26 -10.93 -8.55
N ALA A 186 -8.15 -11.53 -8.97
CA ALA A 186 -8.12 -12.89 -9.48
C ALA A 186 -8.52 -13.91 -8.41
N LYS A 187 -7.96 -13.83 -7.20
CA LYS A 187 -8.35 -14.68 -6.06
C LYS A 187 -9.85 -14.62 -5.78
N THR A 188 -10.42 -13.42 -5.77
CA THR A 188 -11.84 -13.23 -5.51
C THR A 188 -12.71 -13.85 -6.60
N GLN A 189 -12.32 -13.78 -7.90
CA GLN A 189 -13.08 -14.42 -8.98
C GLN A 189 -13.03 -15.97 -8.85
N LEU A 190 -11.86 -16.55 -8.58
CA LEU A 190 -11.72 -17.98 -8.36
C LEU A 190 -12.53 -18.46 -7.14
N ALA A 191 -12.45 -17.75 -6.03
CA ALA A 191 -13.20 -18.07 -4.82
C ALA A 191 -14.70 -18.05 -5.04
N LYS A 192 -15.22 -17.02 -5.73
CA LYS A 192 -16.63 -16.92 -6.10
C LYS A 192 -17.06 -18.04 -7.03
N LYS A 193 -16.28 -18.38 -8.03
CA LYS A 193 -16.58 -19.44 -9.00
C LYS A 193 -16.65 -20.81 -8.31
N ALA A 194 -15.76 -21.06 -7.36
CA ALA A 194 -15.70 -22.30 -6.60
C ALA A 194 -16.62 -22.31 -5.36
N SER A 195 -17.30 -21.18 -5.04
CA SER A 195 -18.14 -21.02 -3.84
C SER A 195 -17.37 -21.31 -2.53
N VAL A 196 -16.13 -20.81 -2.41
CA VAL A 196 -15.26 -20.97 -1.24
C VAL A 196 -14.85 -19.62 -0.66
N ASP A 197 -14.31 -19.63 0.55
CA ASP A 197 -13.67 -18.44 1.13
C ASP A 197 -12.42 -18.04 0.33
N VAL A 198 -12.15 -16.74 0.24
CA VAL A 198 -11.01 -16.21 -0.51
C VAL A 198 -9.65 -16.68 0.03
N THR A 199 -9.56 -17.01 1.31
CA THR A 199 -8.37 -17.55 1.96
C THR A 199 -8.02 -18.97 1.49
N ALA A 200 -8.99 -19.69 0.94
CA ALA A 200 -8.77 -21.01 0.34
C ALA A 200 -7.95 -20.93 -0.97
N VAL A 201 -7.92 -19.76 -1.63
CA VAL A 201 -7.19 -19.56 -2.89
C VAL A 201 -5.75 -19.14 -2.58
N THR A 202 -4.82 -19.99 -2.93
CA THR A 202 -3.38 -19.80 -2.67
C THR A 202 -2.56 -19.96 -3.96
N ASN A 203 -1.28 -19.62 -3.89
CA ASN A 203 -0.29 -19.82 -4.96
C ASN A 203 -0.69 -19.21 -6.32
N LEU A 204 -1.45 -18.11 -6.29
CA LEU A 204 -1.81 -17.36 -7.51
C LEU A 204 -0.80 -16.24 -7.73
N ALA A 205 -0.25 -16.19 -8.92
CA ALA A 205 0.61 -15.09 -9.39
C ALA A 205 -0.04 -14.34 -10.54
N VAL A 206 0.38 -13.07 -10.72
CA VAL A 206 0.01 -12.28 -11.90
C VAL A 206 1.29 -11.95 -12.65
N TRP A 207 1.38 -12.40 -13.88
CA TRP A 207 2.54 -12.19 -14.76
C TRP A 207 2.34 -10.99 -15.68
N GLY A 208 3.44 -10.32 -15.99
CA GLY A 208 3.47 -9.17 -16.88
C GLY A 208 3.24 -7.83 -16.17
N ASN A 209 3.01 -6.79 -16.96
CA ASN A 209 2.78 -5.44 -16.46
C ASN A 209 1.36 -5.28 -15.90
N HIS A 210 1.17 -4.35 -14.97
CA HIS A 210 -0.16 -3.90 -14.56
C HIS A 210 -0.87 -3.20 -15.73
N SER A 211 -1.50 -3.99 -16.60
CA SER A 211 -2.20 -3.55 -17.83
C SER A 211 -3.25 -4.58 -18.23
N SER A 212 -4.00 -4.29 -19.31
CA SER A 212 -4.95 -5.25 -19.89
C SER A 212 -4.31 -6.50 -20.53
N THR A 213 -2.97 -6.62 -20.49
CA THR A 213 -2.23 -7.79 -21.00
C THR A 213 -1.63 -8.64 -19.88
N MET A 214 -1.87 -8.30 -18.60
CA MET A 214 -1.45 -9.12 -17.47
C MET A 214 -2.09 -10.51 -17.54
N TYR A 215 -1.38 -11.51 -17.03
CA TYR A 215 -1.86 -12.89 -17.00
C TYR A 215 -2.02 -13.36 -15.55
N PRO A 216 -3.27 -13.52 -15.05
CA PRO A 216 -3.53 -14.16 -13.76
C PRO A 216 -3.37 -15.67 -13.91
N ASP A 217 -2.34 -16.22 -13.28
CA ASP A 217 -1.91 -17.61 -13.47
C ASP A 217 -2.77 -18.56 -12.64
N PHE A 218 -3.88 -18.99 -13.20
CA PHE A 218 -4.76 -19.97 -12.57
C PHE A 218 -4.21 -21.40 -12.61
N TYR A 219 -3.26 -21.72 -13.50
CA TYR A 219 -2.66 -23.05 -13.57
C TYR A 219 -1.87 -23.43 -12.33
N ASN A 220 -1.11 -22.47 -11.80
CA ASN A 220 -0.34 -22.65 -10.58
C ASN A 220 -1.17 -22.38 -9.32
N ALA A 221 -2.32 -21.71 -9.44
CA ALA A 221 -3.19 -21.42 -8.31
C ALA A 221 -3.82 -22.69 -7.74
N ARG A 222 -4.12 -22.64 -6.43
CA ARG A 222 -4.71 -23.77 -5.69
C ARG A 222 -5.91 -23.30 -4.88
N ILE A 223 -6.89 -24.20 -4.75
CA ILE A 223 -8.06 -24.05 -3.88
C ILE A 223 -8.05 -25.21 -2.90
N HIS A 224 -7.96 -24.92 -1.59
CA HIS A 224 -7.76 -25.95 -0.55
C HIS A 224 -6.62 -26.91 -0.88
N GLY A 225 -5.52 -26.41 -1.43
CA GLY A 225 -4.34 -27.18 -1.80
C GLY A 225 -4.46 -27.97 -3.12
N LYS A 226 -5.63 -28.07 -3.74
CA LYS A 226 -5.83 -28.73 -5.03
C LYS A 226 -5.63 -27.75 -6.19
N PRO A 227 -5.18 -28.19 -7.38
CA PRO A 227 -5.14 -27.34 -8.58
C PRO A 227 -6.50 -26.69 -8.86
N VAL A 228 -6.49 -25.42 -9.27
CA VAL A 228 -7.72 -24.71 -9.64
C VAL A 228 -8.45 -25.41 -10.77
N THR A 229 -7.74 -25.98 -11.73
CA THR A 229 -8.28 -26.73 -12.87
C THR A 229 -9.08 -27.97 -12.45
N ASP A 230 -8.72 -28.59 -11.33
CA ASP A 230 -9.40 -29.78 -10.82
C ASP A 230 -10.66 -29.41 -10.01
N VAL A 231 -10.65 -28.25 -9.35
CA VAL A 231 -11.77 -27.76 -8.55
C VAL A 231 -12.81 -27.05 -9.41
N ILE A 232 -12.34 -26.24 -10.36
CA ILE A 232 -13.19 -25.51 -11.32
C ILE A 232 -13.18 -26.24 -12.65
N GLY A 233 -14.15 -27.14 -12.86
CA GLY A 233 -14.24 -27.96 -14.07
C GLY A 233 -14.61 -27.19 -15.35
N HIS A 234 -14.87 -25.87 -15.27
CA HIS A 234 -15.18 -25.02 -16.41
C HIS A 234 -13.92 -24.42 -17.03
N HIS A 235 -13.16 -25.22 -17.76
CA HIS A 235 -11.89 -24.79 -18.36
C HIS A 235 -12.02 -23.62 -19.32
N GLU A 236 -13.10 -23.56 -20.12
CA GLU A 236 -13.37 -22.44 -21.02
C GLU A 236 -13.53 -21.13 -20.25
N TRP A 237 -14.19 -21.14 -19.10
CA TRP A 237 -14.32 -19.97 -18.26
C TRP A 237 -12.94 -19.49 -17.74
N LEU A 238 -12.07 -20.41 -17.32
CA LEU A 238 -10.72 -20.07 -16.83
C LEU A 238 -9.88 -19.39 -17.93
N HIS A 239 -9.93 -19.90 -19.16
CA HIS A 239 -9.17 -19.37 -20.29
C HIS A 239 -9.76 -18.08 -20.89
N GLY A 240 -11.06 -17.84 -20.72
CA GLY A 240 -11.79 -16.75 -21.35
C GLY A 240 -12.23 -15.68 -20.34
N GLU A 241 -13.41 -15.87 -19.75
CA GLU A 241 -14.08 -14.87 -18.93
C GLU A 241 -13.30 -14.51 -17.66
N PHE A 242 -12.66 -15.47 -17.00
CA PHE A 242 -11.85 -15.22 -15.81
C PHE A 242 -10.74 -14.21 -16.12
N ILE A 243 -9.92 -14.49 -17.13
CA ILE A 243 -8.78 -13.63 -17.51
C ILE A 243 -9.28 -12.24 -17.89
N SER A 244 -10.27 -12.15 -18.78
CA SER A 244 -10.82 -10.87 -19.26
C SER A 244 -11.46 -10.07 -18.12
N THR A 245 -12.19 -10.72 -17.21
CA THR A 245 -12.78 -10.06 -16.04
C THR A 245 -11.70 -9.44 -15.12
N VAL A 246 -10.62 -10.14 -14.86
CA VAL A 246 -9.52 -9.61 -14.04
C VAL A 246 -8.84 -8.45 -14.73
N GLN A 247 -8.51 -8.59 -16.03
CA GLN A 247 -7.86 -7.56 -16.84
C GLN A 247 -8.68 -6.28 -16.95
N GLN A 248 -10.01 -6.39 -17.09
CA GLN A 248 -10.91 -5.25 -17.32
C GLN A 248 -11.53 -4.69 -16.03
N ARG A 249 -11.26 -5.28 -14.87
CA ARG A 249 -11.87 -4.86 -13.59
C ARG A 249 -11.67 -3.38 -13.28
N GLY A 250 -10.48 -2.84 -13.55
CA GLY A 250 -10.20 -1.42 -13.33
C GLY A 250 -11.10 -0.51 -14.15
N ALA A 251 -11.28 -0.81 -15.45
CA ALA A 251 -12.16 -0.07 -16.35
C ALA A 251 -13.64 -0.19 -15.92
N ALA A 252 -14.08 -1.38 -15.50
CA ALA A 252 -15.43 -1.60 -14.99
C ALA A 252 -15.73 -0.76 -13.73
N ILE A 253 -14.77 -0.65 -12.81
CA ILE A 253 -14.90 0.19 -11.61
C ILE A 253 -15.00 1.67 -11.99
N ILE A 254 -14.15 2.15 -12.89
CA ILE A 254 -14.22 3.55 -13.36
C ILE A 254 -15.57 3.83 -14.00
N LYS A 255 -16.07 2.94 -14.85
CA LYS A 255 -17.40 3.08 -15.49
C LYS A 255 -18.52 3.16 -14.46
N ALA A 256 -18.45 2.36 -13.39
CA ALA A 256 -19.49 2.30 -12.37
C ALA A 256 -19.42 3.44 -11.34
N ARG A 257 -18.19 3.83 -10.90
CA ARG A 257 -17.99 4.82 -9.84
C ARG A 257 -17.71 6.24 -10.33
N GLY A 258 -17.34 6.42 -11.59
CA GLY A 258 -16.78 7.67 -12.10
C GLY A 258 -15.35 7.97 -11.59
N ALA A 259 -14.75 7.04 -10.83
CA ALA A 259 -13.41 7.19 -10.26
C ALA A 259 -12.68 5.85 -10.22
N SER A 260 -11.35 5.88 -10.23
CA SER A 260 -10.52 4.67 -10.13
C SER A 260 -10.58 4.02 -8.74
N SER A 261 -10.06 2.81 -8.65
CA SER A 261 -9.93 2.08 -7.38
C SER A 261 -9.08 2.87 -6.38
N ALA A 262 -9.59 3.10 -5.18
CA ALA A 262 -8.86 3.76 -4.10
C ALA A 262 -8.68 2.83 -2.90
N ALA A 263 -9.77 2.46 -2.21
CA ALA A 263 -9.72 1.62 -1.02
C ALA A 263 -9.13 0.22 -1.30
N SER A 264 -9.44 -0.40 -2.45
CA SER A 264 -8.87 -1.70 -2.82
C SER A 264 -7.39 -1.61 -3.20
N ALA A 265 -6.93 -0.49 -3.77
CA ALA A 265 -5.51 -0.24 -4.00
C ALA A 265 -4.77 -0.03 -2.68
N ALA A 266 -5.33 0.77 -1.76
CA ALA A 266 -4.79 0.95 -0.41
C ALA A 266 -4.70 -0.39 0.36
N ASN A 267 -5.72 -1.24 0.24
CA ASN A 267 -5.69 -2.58 0.85
C ASN A 267 -4.59 -3.47 0.24
N ALA A 268 -4.35 -3.37 -1.06
CA ALA A 268 -3.31 -4.15 -1.72
C ALA A 268 -1.90 -3.73 -1.29
N VAL A 269 -1.69 -2.42 -1.03
CA VAL A 269 -0.44 -1.88 -0.46
C VAL A 269 -0.19 -2.38 0.94
#